data_74d9b8b5864fc63c127c57a7140fdb3a
#
_entry.id   74d9b8b5864fc63c127c57a7140fdb3a
#
_cell.length_a   1.000
_cell.length_b   1.000
_cell.length_c   1.000
_cell.angle_alpha   90.00
_cell.angle_beta   90.00
_cell.angle_gamma   90.00
#
_symmetry.space_group_name_H-M   'P 1'
#
loop_
_entity.id
_entity.type
_entity.pdbx_description
1 polymer ?
#
loop_
_entity_poly.entity_id
_entity_poly.type
_entity_poly.pdbx_seq_one_letter_code
_entity_poly.pdbx_strand_id
1 'polypeptide(L)'
;MAGIWHAKPSGGYSLSSTEGQDNMDCIYAIFNNQGYTLEAVCAIIGNMNNEGAMNPWRWQGDSVNYSAGYGLIQFTPASDYINLQNVPYHSPNLSVSQQTTGATPEDGSAQCYVIYQDTLNKWQVNIWRDYWNTTTYASEYAYMQELRNTYGRYISQSTFKTITDLKAATFIFNGGYVGERDLNFDPRYADAQTAYAYLSGHDPPVPPEPPTPTGRKLPLFFYLKRRPF
;
A
#
# COMPACT_ATOMS: atom_id res chain seq x y z
N MET A 1 -9.02 8.70 18.53
CA MET A 1 -7.59 8.64 18.96
C MET A 1 -6.76 8.49 17.71
N ALA A 2 -5.56 9.07 17.65
CA ALA A 2 -4.65 8.78 16.53
C ALA A 2 -4.31 7.28 16.58
N GLY A 3 -4.28 6.62 15.39
CA GLY A 3 -3.87 5.23 15.31
C GLY A 3 -2.41 5.05 15.76
N ILE A 4 -2.10 3.87 16.27
CA ILE A 4 -0.75 3.51 16.72
C ILE A 4 -0.19 2.50 15.74
N TRP A 5 0.94 2.84 15.12
CA TRP A 5 1.67 1.89 14.29
C TRP A 5 2.44 0.88 15.14
N HIS A 6 2.33 -0.38 14.75
CA HIS A 6 3.14 -1.46 15.27
C HIS A 6 4.04 -2.02 14.18
N ALA A 7 5.29 -2.31 14.54
CA ALA A 7 6.23 -2.98 13.67
C ALA A 7 7.14 -3.90 14.48
N LYS A 8 7.60 -4.95 13.81
CA LYS A 8 8.58 -5.89 14.39
C LYS A 8 9.70 -6.12 13.39
N PRO A 9 10.92 -6.34 13.84
CA PRO A 9 12.01 -6.77 12.98
C PRO A 9 11.61 -8.04 12.22
N SER A 10 12.05 -8.19 10.97
CA SER A 10 11.93 -9.46 10.24
C SER A 10 12.69 -10.59 10.97
N GLY A 11 12.60 -11.81 10.47
CA GLY A 11 13.33 -12.93 11.04
C GLY A 11 12.54 -13.71 12.09
N GLY A 12 11.28 -14.01 11.79
CA GLY A 12 10.42 -14.87 12.62
C GLY A 12 9.53 -14.14 13.61
N TYR A 13 9.49 -12.82 13.58
CA TYR A 13 8.56 -12.03 14.37
C TYR A 13 7.29 -11.71 13.57
N SER A 14 6.14 -11.90 14.19
CA SER A 14 4.83 -11.56 13.62
C SER A 14 4.10 -10.57 14.52
N LEU A 15 3.28 -9.72 13.93
CA LEU A 15 2.34 -8.90 14.67
C LEU A 15 1.26 -9.79 15.30
N SER A 16 0.81 -9.45 16.51
CA SER A 16 -0.41 -10.03 17.07
C SER A 16 -1.63 -9.54 16.30
N SER A 17 -2.78 -10.20 16.49
CA SER A 17 -4.03 -9.77 15.87
C SER A 17 -4.39 -8.32 16.23
N THR A 18 -4.20 -7.91 17.48
CA THR A 18 -4.46 -6.54 17.93
C THR A 18 -3.51 -5.54 17.26
N GLU A 19 -2.20 -5.83 17.21
CA GLU A 19 -1.22 -4.98 16.53
C GLU A 19 -1.53 -4.84 15.03
N GLY A 20 -2.00 -5.92 14.40
CA GLY A 20 -2.46 -5.88 13.01
C GLY A 20 -3.70 -5.02 12.83
N GLN A 21 -4.67 -5.09 13.74
CA GLN A 21 -5.86 -4.25 13.74
C GLN A 21 -5.51 -2.77 13.91
N ASP A 22 -4.62 -2.42 14.85
CA ASP A 22 -4.14 -1.04 15.02
C ASP A 22 -3.49 -0.51 13.73
N ASN A 23 -2.74 -1.35 13.02
CA ASN A 23 -2.17 -0.97 11.72
C ASN A 23 -3.25 -0.82 10.63
N MET A 24 -4.30 -1.64 10.62
CA MET A 24 -5.45 -1.46 9.73
C MET A 24 -6.13 -0.12 9.98
N ASP A 25 -6.33 0.26 11.24
CA ASP A 25 -6.91 1.55 11.62
C ASP A 25 -6.06 2.73 11.13
N CYS A 26 -4.73 2.62 11.26
CA CYS A 26 -3.82 3.64 10.73
C CYS A 26 -3.94 3.77 9.20
N ILE A 27 -3.94 2.65 8.47
CA ILE A 27 -4.07 2.63 7.01
C ILE A 27 -5.43 3.20 6.60
N TYR A 28 -6.51 2.75 7.25
CA TYR A 28 -7.85 3.23 6.96
C TYR A 28 -7.95 4.74 7.15
N ALA A 29 -7.48 5.27 8.29
CA ALA A 29 -7.49 6.70 8.55
C ALA A 29 -6.76 7.51 7.47
N ILE A 30 -5.58 7.04 7.03
CA ILE A 30 -4.77 7.72 6.03
C ILE A 30 -5.48 7.74 4.67
N PHE A 31 -5.91 6.59 4.16
CA PHE A 31 -6.52 6.51 2.83
C PHE A 31 -7.93 7.11 2.78
N ASN A 32 -8.75 6.91 3.83
CA ASN A 32 -10.08 7.53 3.91
C ASN A 32 -9.99 9.06 3.87
N ASN A 33 -9.00 9.65 4.54
CA ASN A 33 -8.75 11.11 4.47
C ASN A 33 -8.33 11.59 3.06
N GLN A 34 -7.88 10.68 2.21
CA GLN A 34 -7.57 10.94 0.79
C GLN A 34 -8.78 10.66 -0.14
N GLY A 35 -9.94 10.32 0.41
CA GLY A 35 -11.18 10.08 -0.32
C GLY A 35 -11.27 8.70 -0.98
N TYR A 36 -10.58 7.70 -0.42
CA TYR A 36 -10.76 6.30 -0.82
C TYR A 36 -12.03 5.74 -0.15
N THR A 37 -12.78 4.91 -0.90
CA THR A 37 -13.87 4.13 -0.34
C THR A 37 -13.36 3.10 0.65
N LEU A 38 -14.21 2.63 1.55
CA LEU A 38 -13.87 1.56 2.49
C LEU A 38 -13.38 0.31 1.75
N GLU A 39 -14.06 -0.06 0.66
CA GLU A 39 -13.71 -1.21 -0.17
C GLU A 39 -12.34 -1.07 -0.80
N ALA A 40 -12.01 0.11 -1.33
CA ALA A 40 -10.68 0.38 -1.89
C ALA A 40 -9.58 0.31 -0.83
N VAL A 41 -9.85 0.81 0.39
CA VAL A 41 -8.89 0.69 1.50
C VAL A 41 -8.72 -0.77 1.93
N CYS A 42 -9.83 -1.51 2.11
CA CYS A 42 -9.77 -2.92 2.49
C CYS A 42 -9.06 -3.77 1.44
N ALA A 43 -9.21 -3.43 0.16
CA ALA A 43 -8.48 -4.06 -0.93
C ALA A 43 -6.95 -3.84 -0.81
N ILE A 44 -6.52 -2.63 -0.48
CA ILE A 44 -5.12 -2.31 -0.19
C ILE A 44 -4.63 -3.12 1.01
N ILE A 45 -5.39 -3.14 2.11
CA ILE A 45 -5.06 -3.87 3.34
C ILE A 45 -4.91 -5.38 3.07
N GLY A 46 -5.83 -6.00 2.32
CA GLY A 46 -5.75 -7.42 1.98
C GLY A 46 -4.47 -7.77 1.21
N ASN A 47 -4.07 -6.90 0.30
CA ASN A 47 -2.79 -7.05 -0.40
C ASN A 47 -1.59 -6.84 0.55
N MET A 48 -1.62 -5.82 1.41
CA MET A 48 -0.56 -5.55 2.39
C MET A 48 -0.39 -6.72 3.38
N ASN A 49 -1.49 -7.35 3.80
CA ASN A 49 -1.42 -8.49 4.71
C ASN A 49 -0.71 -9.68 4.05
N ASN A 50 -1.04 -9.95 2.81
CA ASN A 50 -0.44 -11.06 2.06
C ASN A 50 1.04 -10.81 1.69
N GLU A 51 1.41 -9.57 1.38
CA GLU A 51 2.79 -9.18 1.02
C GLU A 51 3.69 -9.05 2.25
N GLY A 52 3.31 -8.21 3.18
CA GLY A 52 4.13 -7.77 4.30
C GLY A 52 3.62 -8.19 5.68
N ALA A 53 2.54 -9.00 5.77
CA ALA A 53 1.87 -9.37 7.02
C ALA A 53 1.55 -8.12 7.88
N MET A 54 1.13 -7.02 7.25
CA MET A 54 0.85 -5.72 7.86
C MET A 54 2.04 -5.09 8.61
N ASN A 55 3.25 -5.62 8.44
CA ASN A 55 4.43 -5.13 9.13
C ASN A 55 5.25 -4.18 8.23
N PRO A 56 5.31 -2.88 8.54
CA PRO A 56 6.05 -1.91 7.74
C PRO A 56 7.57 -2.16 7.70
N TRP A 57 8.12 -2.99 8.58
CA TRP A 57 9.53 -3.33 8.61
C TRP A 57 9.86 -4.69 7.95
N ARG A 58 8.89 -5.30 7.28
CA ARG A 58 9.09 -6.62 6.69
C ARG A 58 10.07 -6.58 5.52
N TRP A 59 11.12 -7.41 5.60
CA TRP A 59 12.00 -7.73 4.50
C TRP A 59 11.61 -9.06 3.86
N GLN A 60 11.61 -9.14 2.55
CA GLN A 60 11.38 -10.38 1.83
C GLN A 60 12.47 -11.40 2.17
N GLY A 61 12.05 -12.61 2.54
CA GLY A 61 12.98 -13.68 2.93
C GLY A 61 13.74 -13.40 4.23
N ASP A 62 13.23 -12.49 5.07
CA ASP A 62 13.81 -12.13 6.36
C ASP A 62 15.31 -11.75 6.31
N SER A 63 15.71 -11.13 5.21
CA SER A 63 17.09 -10.66 5.02
C SER A 63 17.13 -9.29 4.38
N VAL A 64 18.05 -8.43 4.80
CA VAL A 64 18.25 -7.12 4.18
C VAL A 64 18.80 -7.33 2.77
N ASN A 65 17.95 -7.03 1.78
CA ASN A 65 18.30 -7.13 0.38
C ASN A 65 17.62 -6.00 -0.42
N TYR A 66 18.39 -5.02 -0.84
CA TYR A 66 17.91 -3.85 -1.57
C TYR A 66 17.30 -4.17 -2.93
N SER A 67 17.56 -5.35 -3.48
CA SER A 67 16.97 -5.82 -4.75
C SER A 67 15.69 -6.66 -4.54
N ALA A 68 15.37 -7.01 -3.29
CA ALA A 68 14.18 -7.76 -2.91
C ALA A 68 13.07 -6.83 -2.43
N GLY A 69 12.03 -7.37 -1.79
CA GLY A 69 10.89 -6.61 -1.29
C GLY A 69 11.10 -6.07 0.12
N TYR A 70 10.50 -4.90 0.40
CA TYR A 70 10.46 -4.27 1.72
C TYR A 70 9.09 -3.66 2.02
N GLY A 71 8.65 -3.79 3.26
CA GLY A 71 7.51 -3.08 3.83
C GLY A 71 6.15 -3.70 3.53
N LEU A 72 5.11 -2.89 3.70
CA LEU A 72 3.70 -3.30 3.66
C LEU A 72 3.28 -3.97 2.37
N ILE A 73 3.77 -3.52 1.22
CA ILE A 73 3.45 -4.06 -0.11
C ILE A 73 4.66 -4.67 -0.79
N GLN A 74 5.72 -4.96 -0.04
CA GLN A 74 6.98 -5.50 -0.57
C GLN A 74 7.48 -4.68 -1.77
N PHE A 75 7.74 -3.37 -1.55
CA PHE A 75 8.34 -2.52 -2.60
C PHE A 75 9.57 -3.21 -3.20
N THR A 76 9.50 -3.51 -4.48
CA THR A 76 10.54 -4.28 -5.19
C THR A 76 10.99 -3.52 -6.44
N PRO A 77 12.29 -3.17 -6.55
CA PRO A 77 13.33 -3.35 -5.54
C PRO A 77 13.14 -2.45 -4.32
N ALA A 78 13.52 -2.91 -3.14
CA ALA A 78 13.42 -2.15 -1.89
C ALA A 78 14.15 -0.81 -1.96
N SER A 79 15.23 -0.73 -2.75
CA SER A 79 15.98 0.51 -3.01
C SER A 79 15.12 1.65 -3.53
N ASP A 80 14.04 1.36 -4.28
CA ASP A 80 13.15 2.38 -4.84
C ASP A 80 12.42 3.13 -3.72
N TYR A 81 12.02 2.42 -2.66
CA TYR A 81 11.42 3.04 -1.49
C TYR A 81 12.47 3.64 -0.54
N ILE A 82 13.52 2.87 -0.21
CA ILE A 82 14.52 3.25 0.81
C ILE A 82 15.27 4.53 0.44
N ASN A 83 15.53 4.75 -0.84
CA ASN A 83 16.27 5.90 -1.34
C ASN A 83 15.39 7.14 -1.57
N LEU A 84 14.09 7.08 -1.34
CA LEU A 84 13.20 8.24 -1.49
C LEU A 84 13.62 9.37 -0.56
N GLN A 85 13.55 10.59 -1.07
CA GLN A 85 13.82 11.80 -0.33
C GLN A 85 12.53 12.60 -0.13
N ASN A 86 12.44 13.35 0.96
CA ASN A 86 11.32 14.23 1.27
C ASN A 86 9.95 13.54 1.43
N VAL A 87 9.95 12.27 1.80
CA VAL A 87 8.74 11.53 2.19
C VAL A 87 8.53 11.72 3.69
N PRO A 88 7.36 12.21 4.13
CA PRO A 88 7.04 12.34 5.54
C PRO A 88 7.12 10.98 6.26
N TYR A 89 7.61 10.97 7.49
CA TYR A 89 7.78 9.77 8.32
C TYR A 89 8.73 8.69 7.76
N HIS A 90 9.43 8.96 6.67
CA HIS A 90 10.32 8.00 6.02
C HIS A 90 11.48 7.60 6.93
N SER A 91 11.37 6.43 7.52
CA SER A 91 12.35 5.87 8.47
C SER A 91 12.42 4.34 8.33
N PRO A 92 12.94 3.84 7.20
CA PRO A 92 13.00 2.40 6.94
C PRO A 92 13.91 1.70 7.94
N ASN A 93 13.50 0.53 8.42
CA ASN A 93 14.33 -0.30 9.26
C ASN A 93 15.30 -1.14 8.42
N LEU A 94 16.57 -0.80 8.47
CA LEU A 94 17.64 -1.47 7.72
C LEU A 94 18.24 -2.68 8.46
N SER A 95 17.47 -3.27 9.38
CA SER A 95 17.84 -4.47 10.13
C SER A 95 16.76 -5.54 10.03
N VAL A 96 17.13 -6.81 10.22
CA VAL A 96 16.17 -7.92 10.30
C VAL A 96 16.00 -8.43 11.74
N SER A 97 16.95 -8.22 12.62
CA SER A 97 16.98 -8.80 13.96
C SER A 97 16.79 -7.79 15.10
N GLN A 98 17.00 -6.52 14.83
CA GLN A 98 16.85 -5.46 15.82
C GLN A 98 16.45 -4.15 15.16
N GLN A 99 15.82 -3.29 15.94
CA GLN A 99 15.43 -1.98 15.49
C GLN A 99 16.66 -1.12 15.19
N THR A 100 16.72 -0.55 13.99
CA THR A 100 17.77 0.38 13.61
C THR A 100 17.48 1.76 14.23
N THR A 101 18.51 2.44 14.69
CA THR A 101 18.37 3.82 15.18
C THR A 101 17.75 4.71 14.10
N GLY A 102 16.71 5.44 14.48
CA GLY A 102 15.95 6.31 13.57
C GLY A 102 14.83 5.62 12.79
N ALA A 103 14.76 4.29 12.80
CA ALA A 103 13.59 3.58 12.27
C ALA A 103 12.45 3.62 13.30
N THR A 104 11.24 3.95 12.85
CA THR A 104 10.05 4.04 13.70
C THR A 104 8.88 3.30 13.06
N PRO A 105 7.90 2.83 13.85
CA PRO A 105 6.70 2.24 13.31
C PRO A 105 5.94 3.16 12.35
N GLU A 106 6.09 4.49 12.50
CA GLU A 106 5.49 5.50 11.63
C GLU A 106 5.99 5.43 10.17
N ASP A 107 7.04 4.66 9.88
CA ASP A 107 7.42 4.32 8.50
C ASP A 107 6.26 3.69 7.71
N GLY A 108 5.29 3.07 8.38
CA GLY A 108 4.03 2.65 7.76
C GLY A 108 3.25 3.81 7.15
N SER A 109 3.23 4.97 7.79
CA SER A 109 2.62 6.20 7.24
C SER A 109 3.37 6.68 5.99
N ALA A 110 4.70 6.60 5.99
CA ALA A 110 5.51 6.93 4.82
C ALA A 110 5.22 6.02 3.64
N GLN A 111 5.05 4.72 3.88
CA GLN A 111 4.71 3.74 2.85
C GLN A 111 3.31 4.00 2.26
N CYS A 112 2.33 4.30 3.11
CA CYS A 112 0.99 4.72 2.64
C CYS A 112 1.06 6.03 1.84
N TYR A 113 1.88 7.01 2.28
CA TYR A 113 2.11 8.26 1.56
C TYR A 113 2.63 7.99 0.13
N VAL A 114 3.62 7.13 -0.02
CA VAL A 114 4.19 6.75 -1.32
C VAL A 114 3.12 6.16 -2.24
N ILE A 115 2.21 5.35 -1.70
CA ILE A 115 1.12 4.74 -2.46
C ILE A 115 0.10 5.80 -2.92
N TYR A 116 -0.41 6.66 -2.02
CA TYR A 116 -1.47 7.59 -2.40
C TYR A 116 -0.96 8.85 -3.11
N GLN A 117 0.32 9.19 -3.01
CA GLN A 117 0.94 10.26 -3.79
C GLN A 117 1.50 9.78 -5.13
N ASP A 118 1.47 8.47 -5.38
CA ASP A 118 2.07 7.86 -6.57
C ASP A 118 3.54 8.24 -6.81
N THR A 119 4.30 8.38 -5.73
CA THR A 119 5.70 8.82 -5.77
C THR A 119 6.57 7.94 -6.68
N LEU A 120 6.20 6.66 -6.85
CA LEU A 120 6.89 5.70 -7.71
C LEU A 120 6.26 5.54 -9.11
N ASN A 121 5.27 6.38 -9.46
CA ASN A 121 4.56 6.34 -10.75
C ASN A 121 4.02 4.94 -11.10
N LYS A 122 3.45 4.25 -10.13
CA LYS A 122 2.90 2.89 -10.32
C LYS A 122 1.45 2.90 -10.81
N TRP A 123 0.68 3.93 -10.53
CA TRP A 123 -0.67 4.08 -11.03
C TRP A 123 -0.68 4.38 -12.53
N GLN A 124 -1.67 3.89 -13.25
CA GLN A 124 -1.76 3.86 -14.72
C GLN A 124 -0.85 2.82 -15.40
N VAL A 125 -0.27 1.93 -14.64
CA VAL A 125 0.38 0.77 -15.23
C VAL A 125 -0.69 -0.13 -15.86
N ASN A 126 -0.39 -0.65 -17.04
CA ASN A 126 -1.21 -1.68 -17.68
C ASN A 126 -1.30 -2.89 -16.74
N ILE A 127 -2.37 -2.95 -15.95
CA ILE A 127 -2.66 -3.99 -14.97
C ILE A 127 -2.71 -5.37 -15.62
N TRP A 128 -2.93 -5.36 -16.92
CA TRP A 128 -3.36 -6.47 -17.72
C TRP A 128 -2.23 -6.91 -18.64
N ARG A 129 -1.08 -7.18 -18.05
CA ARG A 129 0.04 -7.72 -18.81
C ARG A 129 -0.36 -9.07 -19.38
N ASP A 130 -0.01 -9.33 -20.64
CA ASP A 130 -0.34 -10.53 -21.40
C ASP A 130 0.45 -11.79 -20.91
N TYR A 131 0.87 -11.83 -19.64
CA TYR A 131 1.73 -12.89 -19.09
C TYR A 131 0.97 -14.05 -18.46
N TRP A 132 -0.34 -13.96 -18.42
CA TRP A 132 -1.14 -14.90 -17.68
C TRP A 132 -1.14 -16.24 -18.38
N ASN A 133 -0.74 -17.25 -17.64
CA ASN A 133 -1.04 -18.61 -18.05
C ASN A 133 -2.56 -18.80 -17.99
N THR A 134 -3.20 -18.54 -19.12
CA THR A 134 -4.66 -18.60 -19.28
C THR A 134 -5.23 -19.98 -19.05
N THR A 135 -4.38 -21.02 -18.99
CA THR A 135 -4.78 -22.39 -18.73
C THR A 135 -4.82 -22.65 -17.21
N THR A 136 -3.79 -22.20 -16.48
CA THR A 136 -3.71 -22.43 -15.03
C THR A 136 -4.64 -21.49 -14.25
N TYR A 137 -4.85 -20.26 -14.74
CA TYR A 137 -5.63 -19.21 -14.08
C TYR A 137 -6.83 -18.76 -14.94
N ALA A 138 -7.56 -19.72 -15.51
CA ALA A 138 -8.65 -19.44 -16.45
C ALA A 138 -9.78 -18.60 -15.84
N SER A 139 -10.12 -18.84 -14.57
CA SER A 139 -11.15 -18.10 -13.84
C SER A 139 -10.76 -16.65 -13.57
N GLU A 140 -9.51 -16.45 -13.13
CA GLU A 140 -8.95 -15.14 -12.86
C GLU A 140 -8.78 -14.35 -14.15
N TYR A 141 -8.36 -15.01 -15.21
CA TYR A 141 -8.29 -14.40 -16.54
C TYR A 141 -9.66 -13.95 -17.05
N ALA A 142 -10.69 -14.78 -16.90
CA ALA A 142 -12.06 -14.41 -17.26
C ALA A 142 -12.56 -13.20 -16.46
N TYR A 143 -12.31 -13.21 -15.14
CA TYR A 143 -12.65 -12.09 -14.27
C TYR A 143 -11.88 -10.82 -14.62
N MET A 144 -10.60 -10.95 -14.95
CA MET A 144 -9.82 -9.83 -15.47
C MET A 144 -10.42 -9.22 -16.72
N GLN A 145 -10.91 -10.03 -17.70
CA GLN A 145 -11.56 -9.51 -18.90
C GLN A 145 -12.86 -8.76 -18.56
N GLU A 146 -13.63 -9.24 -17.59
CA GLU A 146 -14.81 -8.54 -17.09
C GLU A 146 -14.45 -7.17 -16.49
N LEU A 147 -13.41 -7.11 -15.66
CA LEU A 147 -12.93 -5.85 -15.09
C LEU A 147 -12.40 -4.88 -16.15
N ARG A 148 -11.73 -5.38 -17.21
CA ARG A 148 -11.31 -4.56 -18.35
C ARG A 148 -12.49 -3.92 -19.09
N ASN A 149 -13.58 -4.66 -19.23
CA ASN A 149 -14.80 -4.15 -19.87
C ASN A 149 -15.46 -3.08 -19.00
N THR A 150 -15.38 -3.21 -17.69
CA THR A 150 -16.00 -2.29 -16.72
C THR A 150 -15.16 -1.03 -16.47
N TYR A 151 -13.86 -1.18 -16.25
CA TYR A 151 -12.96 -0.10 -15.81
C TYR A 151 -11.95 0.35 -16.86
N GLY A 152 -11.87 -0.34 -17.98
CA GLY A 152 -10.86 -0.09 -19.00
C GLY A 152 -9.54 -0.83 -18.76
N ARG A 153 -8.65 -0.71 -19.73
CA ARG A 153 -7.33 -1.37 -19.68
C ARG A 153 -6.37 -0.70 -18.70
N TYR A 154 -6.56 0.59 -18.48
CA TYR A 154 -5.71 1.39 -17.59
C TYR A 154 -6.60 2.00 -16.52
N ILE A 155 -6.27 1.74 -15.28
CA ILE A 155 -7.00 2.29 -14.15
C ILE A 155 -6.12 3.33 -13.47
N SER A 156 -6.62 4.56 -13.43
CA SER A 156 -5.98 5.63 -12.68
C SER A 156 -6.23 5.46 -11.17
N GLN A 157 -5.40 6.06 -10.36
CA GLN A 157 -5.63 6.14 -8.93
C GLN A 157 -6.99 6.78 -8.61
N SER A 158 -7.38 7.83 -9.37
CA SER A 158 -8.65 8.52 -9.16
C SER A 158 -9.85 7.61 -9.44
N THR A 159 -9.75 6.67 -10.36
CA THR A 159 -10.77 5.65 -10.59
C THR A 159 -10.73 4.59 -9.48
N PHE A 160 -9.55 4.08 -9.14
CA PHE A 160 -9.40 3.04 -8.13
C PHE A 160 -10.00 3.44 -6.78
N LYS A 161 -9.69 4.65 -6.30
CA LYS A 161 -10.14 5.10 -4.98
C LYS A 161 -11.66 5.19 -4.81
N THR A 162 -12.42 5.18 -5.89
CA THR A 162 -13.90 5.26 -5.87
C THR A 162 -14.59 3.92 -6.08
N ILE A 163 -13.84 2.82 -6.24
CA ILE A 163 -14.41 1.48 -6.43
C ILE A 163 -15.09 1.03 -5.14
N THR A 164 -16.35 0.58 -5.26
CA THR A 164 -17.16 0.05 -4.16
C THR A 164 -17.37 -1.46 -4.22
N ASP A 165 -16.80 -2.12 -5.22
CA ASP A 165 -16.72 -3.58 -5.31
C ASP A 165 -15.40 -4.05 -4.70
N LEU A 166 -15.45 -4.65 -3.52
CA LEU A 166 -14.28 -5.09 -2.77
C LEU A 166 -13.44 -6.11 -3.56
N LYS A 167 -14.11 -7.04 -4.26
CA LYS A 167 -13.42 -8.06 -5.05
C LYS A 167 -12.69 -7.43 -6.22
N ALA A 168 -13.36 -6.55 -6.96
CA ALA A 168 -12.78 -5.81 -8.06
C ALA A 168 -11.59 -4.95 -7.60
N ALA A 169 -11.76 -4.18 -6.53
CA ALA A 169 -10.68 -3.36 -5.97
C ALA A 169 -9.46 -4.20 -5.56
N THR A 170 -9.68 -5.34 -4.88
CA THR A 170 -8.59 -6.23 -4.45
C THR A 170 -7.81 -6.78 -5.64
N PHE A 171 -8.52 -7.22 -6.68
CA PHE A 171 -7.92 -7.76 -7.88
C PHE A 171 -7.13 -6.70 -8.66
N ILE A 172 -7.71 -5.51 -8.81
CA ILE A 172 -7.10 -4.39 -9.50
C ILE A 172 -5.82 -3.93 -8.79
N PHE A 173 -5.84 -3.81 -7.47
CA PHE A 173 -4.67 -3.40 -6.71
C PHE A 173 -3.54 -4.46 -6.78
N ASN A 174 -3.88 -5.74 -6.67
CA ASN A 174 -2.94 -6.84 -6.80
C ASN A 174 -2.24 -6.84 -8.17
N GLY A 175 -2.99 -6.90 -9.24
CA GLY A 175 -2.44 -6.96 -10.59
C GLY A 175 -1.86 -5.65 -11.09
N GLY A 176 -2.38 -4.52 -10.59
CA GLY A 176 -2.02 -3.19 -11.05
C GLY A 176 -0.90 -2.53 -10.28
N TYR A 177 -1.13 -2.30 -9.01
CA TYR A 177 -0.18 -1.57 -8.18
C TYR A 177 0.94 -2.48 -7.66
N VAL A 178 0.60 -3.64 -7.09
CA VAL A 178 1.58 -4.62 -6.61
C VAL A 178 2.32 -5.25 -7.78
N GLY A 179 1.61 -5.56 -8.87
CA GLY A 179 2.20 -6.11 -10.10
C GLY A 179 2.48 -7.61 -9.99
N GLU A 180 1.73 -8.31 -9.12
CA GLU A 180 1.85 -9.74 -8.93
C GLU A 180 1.55 -10.49 -10.23
N ARG A 181 2.37 -11.50 -10.56
CA ARG A 181 2.25 -12.29 -11.79
C ARG A 181 1.53 -13.61 -11.56
N ASP A 182 1.77 -14.20 -10.42
CA ASP A 182 1.14 -15.44 -9.98
C ASP A 182 -0.01 -15.04 -9.07
N LEU A 183 -1.21 -15.07 -9.60
CA LEU A 183 -2.38 -14.58 -8.89
C LEU A 183 -2.73 -15.47 -7.69
N ASN A 184 -2.05 -15.25 -6.61
CA ASN A 184 -2.50 -15.66 -5.30
C ASN A 184 -3.62 -14.71 -4.83
N PHE A 185 -4.74 -14.73 -5.58
CA PHE A 185 -5.82 -13.78 -5.39
C PHE A 185 -6.72 -14.13 -4.19
N ASP A 186 -7.05 -15.41 -4.03
CA ASP A 186 -8.02 -15.84 -3.02
C ASP A 186 -7.60 -15.47 -1.57
N PRO A 187 -6.35 -15.68 -1.13
CA PRO A 187 -5.91 -15.21 0.18
C PRO A 187 -6.01 -13.70 0.35
N ARG A 188 -5.64 -12.93 -0.68
CA ARG A 188 -5.71 -11.45 -0.64
C ARG A 188 -7.14 -10.97 -0.51
N TYR A 189 -8.06 -11.62 -1.21
CA TYR A 189 -9.48 -11.29 -1.12
C TYR A 189 -10.08 -11.71 0.24
N ALA A 190 -9.70 -12.86 0.78
CA ALA A 190 -10.11 -13.28 2.12
C ALA A 190 -9.60 -12.29 3.20
N ASP A 191 -8.37 -11.84 3.08
CA ASP A 191 -7.80 -10.81 3.96
C ASP A 191 -8.53 -9.47 3.80
N ALA A 192 -8.88 -9.07 2.57
CA ALA A 192 -9.67 -7.87 2.31
C ALA A 192 -11.08 -7.95 2.93
N GLN A 193 -11.72 -9.11 2.86
CA GLN A 193 -13.02 -9.36 3.51
C GLN A 193 -12.90 -9.28 5.04
N THR A 194 -11.82 -9.80 5.62
CA THR A 194 -11.55 -9.72 7.06
C THR A 194 -11.35 -8.25 7.48
N ALA A 195 -10.59 -7.47 6.71
CA ALA A 195 -10.42 -6.04 6.95
C ALA A 195 -11.75 -5.29 6.83
N TYR A 196 -12.57 -5.62 5.83
CA TYR A 196 -13.88 -4.99 5.64
C TYR A 196 -14.83 -5.29 6.80
N ALA A 197 -14.88 -6.55 7.27
CA ALA A 197 -15.70 -6.93 8.41
C ALA A 197 -15.27 -6.20 9.70
N TYR A 198 -13.98 -5.99 9.89
CA TYR A 198 -13.44 -5.24 11.02
C TYR A 198 -13.76 -3.75 10.91
N LEU A 199 -13.43 -3.11 9.79
CA LEU A 199 -13.48 -1.66 9.64
C LEU A 199 -14.90 -1.10 9.37
N SER A 200 -15.82 -1.90 8.82
CA SER A 200 -17.19 -1.44 8.51
C SER A 200 -18.02 -1.03 9.73
N GLY A 201 -17.63 -1.45 10.92
CA GLY A 201 -18.25 -1.08 12.20
C GLY A 201 -17.55 0.05 12.96
N HIS A 202 -16.51 0.65 12.37
CA HIS A 202 -15.66 1.64 13.05
C HIS A 202 -15.64 2.98 12.30
N ASP A 203 -15.70 4.07 13.05
CA ASP A 203 -15.29 5.36 12.52
C ASP A 203 -13.75 5.40 12.42
N PRO A 204 -13.20 5.89 11.31
CA PRO A 204 -11.75 5.94 11.15
C PRO A 204 -11.12 6.80 12.24
N PRO A 205 -10.03 6.35 12.87
CA PRO A 205 -9.28 7.20 13.77
C PRO A 205 -8.74 8.44 13.03
N VAL A 206 -8.47 9.50 13.76
CA VAL A 206 -7.85 10.69 13.17
C VAL A 206 -6.42 10.31 12.71
N PRO A 207 -6.04 10.57 11.44
CA PRO A 207 -4.69 10.31 10.99
C PRO A 207 -3.66 11.02 11.87
N PRO A 208 -2.46 10.43 12.09
CA PRO A 208 -1.39 11.12 12.78
C PRO A 208 -1.05 12.43 12.04
N GLU A 209 -0.94 13.52 12.78
CA GLU A 209 -0.52 14.79 12.18
C GLU A 209 0.90 14.67 11.61
N PRO A 210 1.16 15.20 10.40
CA PRO A 210 2.50 15.26 9.87
C PRO A 210 3.43 16.00 10.85
N PRO A 211 4.67 15.54 11.04
CA PRO A 211 5.61 16.26 11.88
C PRO A 211 5.74 17.69 11.36
N THR A 212 5.58 18.66 12.26
CA THR A 212 5.77 20.07 11.91
C THR A 212 7.17 20.24 11.36
N PRO A 213 7.34 20.79 10.14
CA PRO A 213 8.67 20.96 9.57
C PRO A 213 9.54 21.82 10.50
N THR A 214 10.53 21.20 11.14
CA THR A 214 11.48 21.91 11.96
C THR A 214 12.37 22.76 11.07
N GLY A 215 11.99 24.01 10.87
CA GLY A 215 12.90 25.13 10.61
C GLY A 215 13.65 25.21 9.30
N ARG A 216 13.25 24.55 8.21
CA ARG A 216 13.71 24.94 6.86
C ARG A 216 12.59 25.61 6.09
N LYS A 217 12.69 26.93 5.93
CA LYS A 217 11.88 27.68 4.95
C LYS A 217 12.12 27.03 3.58
N LEU A 218 11.14 26.31 3.07
CA LEU A 218 11.15 25.87 1.68
C LEU A 218 11.17 27.12 0.79
N PRO A 219 12.01 27.19 -0.25
CA PRO A 219 11.92 28.28 -1.21
C PRO A 219 10.52 28.19 -1.86
N LEU A 220 9.83 29.32 -1.84
CA LEU A 220 8.53 29.49 -2.48
C LEU A 220 8.73 29.34 -3.99
N PHE A 221 8.52 28.16 -4.55
CA PHE A 221 8.45 28.01 -5.99
C PHE A 221 7.14 28.63 -6.47
N PHE A 222 7.23 29.82 -7.03
CA PHE A 222 6.13 30.44 -7.76
C PHE A 222 5.73 29.55 -8.94
N TYR A 223 4.56 28.95 -8.88
CA TYR A 223 3.90 28.36 -10.05
C TYR A 223 3.53 29.51 -11.00
N LEU A 224 4.40 29.81 -11.96
CA LEU A 224 4.05 30.64 -13.11
C LEU A 224 3.06 29.85 -13.98
N LYS A 225 1.77 30.17 -13.85
CA LYS A 225 0.76 29.76 -14.83
C LYS A 225 1.21 30.21 -16.21
N ARG A 226 1.66 29.28 -17.06
CA ARG A 226 1.76 29.54 -18.49
C ARG A 226 0.35 29.72 -19.03
N ARG A 227 0.05 30.90 -19.54
CA ARG A 227 -1.14 31.17 -20.34
C ARG A 227 -0.94 30.49 -21.70
N PRO A 228 -1.97 29.84 -22.28
CA PRO A 228 -1.90 29.39 -23.66
C PRO A 228 -2.01 30.62 -24.57
N PHE A 229 -1.19 30.64 -25.61
CA PHE A 229 -1.40 31.42 -26.82
C PHE A 229 -2.29 30.65 -27.77
#